data_dcc028ec18bfef73b9170b634ee0e6f3
#
_entry.id   dcc028ec18bfef73b9170b634ee0e6f3
#
_cell.length_a   1.000
_cell.length_b   1.000
_cell.length_c   1.000
_cell.angle_alpha   90.00
_cell.angle_beta   90.00
_cell.angle_gamma   90.00
#
_symmetry.space_group_name_H-M   'P 1'
#
loop_
_entity.id
_entity.type
_entity.pdbx_description
1 polymer ?
#
loop_
_entity_poly.entity_id
_entity_poly.type
_entity_poly.pdbx_seq_one_letter_code
_entity_poly.pdbx_strand_id
1 'polypeptide(L)'
;LITDWLNCNEWNMLVCCSDMIGTRTEGMKENALPLRQTDAAASGHDLAAEKLLHPDAMGVLVPGRDKHFYSSGAFNLIQLIFYILRQTGPAHLLLTTYSISMDSIAAIHRKVETGELLSVRFLIDNRVRSISPKPFDYLVTTFPDCYRCLALHAKVALLYNEDWKITVVGSQNATHNPKLERGIIHTGRDIFDFDFKMLNDEFDSGTT
;
A
#
# COMPACT_ATOMS: atom_id res chain seq x y z
N LEU A 1 15.96 -24.14 22.23
CA LEU A 1 15.29 -24.00 20.91
C LEU A 1 15.49 -22.62 20.26
N ILE A 2 16.16 -21.68 20.91
CA ILE A 2 16.51 -20.34 20.38
C ILE A 2 18.01 -20.27 19.99
N THR A 3 18.79 -21.23 20.38
CA THR A 3 20.23 -21.23 20.17
C THR A 3 20.70 -21.83 18.84
N ASP A 4 19.80 -22.48 18.08
CA ASP A 4 20.18 -23.13 16.81
C ASP A 4 20.08 -22.20 15.58
N TRP A 5 19.56 -20.99 15.75
CA TRP A 5 19.45 -19.99 14.66
C TRP A 5 20.73 -19.18 14.43
N LEU A 6 21.69 -19.25 15.35
CA LEU A 6 22.93 -18.46 15.27
C LEU A 6 24.10 -19.17 14.60
N ASN A 7 23.91 -20.42 14.14
CA ASN A 7 24.98 -21.21 13.55
C ASN A 7 24.80 -21.56 12.06
N CYS A 8 23.86 -20.93 11.37
CA CYS A 8 23.76 -21.05 9.91
C CYS A 8 24.79 -20.17 9.22
N ASN A 9 25.52 -20.74 8.28
CA ASN A 9 26.53 -20.11 7.40
C ASN A 9 25.98 -18.99 6.49
N GLU A 10 24.84 -18.39 6.81
CA GLU A 10 24.18 -17.33 6.02
C GLU A 10 24.93 -16.01 6.05
N TRP A 11 25.76 -15.76 7.07
CA TRP A 11 26.61 -14.57 7.13
C TRP A 11 27.64 -14.48 6.00
N ASN A 12 28.12 -15.64 5.53
CA ASN A 12 29.06 -15.66 4.41
C ASN A 12 28.39 -15.36 3.05
N MET A 13 27.08 -15.62 2.93
CA MET A 13 26.33 -15.31 1.71
C MET A 13 25.97 -13.82 1.60
N LEU A 14 25.74 -13.15 2.74
CA LEU A 14 25.53 -11.70 2.78
C LEU A 14 26.81 -10.91 2.46
N VAL A 15 27.97 -11.39 2.92
CA VAL A 15 29.27 -10.78 2.59
C VAL A 15 29.59 -10.97 1.10
N CYS A 16 29.27 -12.14 0.52
CA CYS A 16 29.48 -12.39 -0.90
C CYS A 16 28.57 -11.54 -1.81
N CYS A 17 27.36 -11.20 -1.36
CA CYS A 17 26.48 -10.27 -2.10
C CYS A 17 26.96 -8.82 -2.03
N SER A 18 27.60 -8.38 -0.94
CA SER A 18 28.14 -7.04 -0.83
C SER A 18 29.34 -6.83 -1.75
N ASP A 19 30.17 -7.86 -1.95
CA ASP A 19 31.35 -7.80 -2.82
C ASP A 19 30.98 -7.78 -4.32
N MET A 20 29.82 -8.31 -4.70
CA MET A 20 29.34 -8.24 -6.10
C MET A 20 28.67 -6.89 -6.44
N ILE A 21 28.28 -6.09 -5.46
CA ILE A 21 27.68 -4.76 -5.67
C ILE A 21 28.77 -3.67 -5.83
N GLY A 22 29.99 -3.95 -5.42
CA GLY A 22 31.10 -2.97 -5.39
C GLY A 22 31.62 -2.48 -6.74
N THR A 23 31.25 -3.07 -7.86
CA THR A 23 31.80 -2.70 -9.18
C THR A 23 30.82 -1.98 -10.11
N ARG A 24 29.62 -1.59 -9.65
CA ARG A 24 28.60 -0.91 -10.48
C ARG A 24 28.12 0.45 -9.95
N THR A 25 28.79 1.03 -8.95
CA THR A 25 28.29 2.24 -8.25
C THR A 25 28.96 3.55 -8.63
N GLU A 26 29.86 3.60 -9.60
CA GLU A 26 30.48 4.87 -10.02
C GLU A 26 29.59 5.78 -10.89
N GLY A 27 28.43 5.31 -11.36
CA GLY A 27 27.50 6.08 -12.22
C GLY A 27 26.22 6.59 -11.56
N MET A 28 25.94 6.26 -10.29
CA MET A 28 24.66 6.56 -9.65
C MET A 28 24.74 7.55 -8.46
N LYS A 29 25.79 8.33 -8.37
CA LYS A 29 26.01 9.25 -7.22
C LYS A 29 25.30 10.60 -7.30
N GLU A 30 24.49 10.89 -8.31
CA GLU A 30 24.03 12.28 -8.48
C GLU A 30 22.54 12.56 -8.20
N ASN A 31 21.72 11.57 -7.79
CA ASN A 31 20.29 11.85 -7.52
C ASN A 31 19.70 11.19 -6.26
N ALA A 32 20.50 10.81 -5.29
CA ALA A 32 19.94 10.48 -3.99
C ALA A 32 19.57 11.78 -3.27
N LEU A 33 18.30 12.14 -3.30
CA LEU A 33 17.77 13.18 -2.39
C LEU A 33 18.17 12.80 -0.95
N PRO A 34 18.75 13.74 -0.18
CA PRO A 34 19.08 13.44 1.20
C PRO A 34 17.80 12.98 1.92
N LEU A 35 17.86 11.83 2.56
CA LEU A 35 16.86 11.39 3.52
C LEU A 35 16.68 12.54 4.52
N ARG A 36 15.61 13.32 4.38
CA ARG A 36 15.20 14.23 5.45
C ARG A 36 14.75 13.32 6.59
N GLN A 37 15.59 13.21 7.61
CA GLN A 37 15.13 12.82 8.92
C GLN A 37 14.13 13.90 9.36
N THR A 38 12.84 13.65 9.14
CA THR A 38 11.81 14.36 9.85
C THR A 38 11.82 13.76 11.26
N ASP A 39 12.15 14.55 12.27
CA ASP A 39 11.83 14.25 13.65
C ASP A 39 10.30 14.24 13.77
N ALA A 40 9.68 13.16 13.32
CA ALA A 40 8.27 12.93 13.54
C ALA A 40 8.08 12.85 15.06
N ALA A 41 7.35 13.81 15.61
CA ALA A 41 6.89 13.73 16.99
C ALA A 41 6.31 12.33 17.18
N ALA A 42 6.77 11.60 18.20
CA ALA A 42 6.48 10.18 18.41
C ALA A 42 4.98 9.93 18.28
N SER A 43 4.54 9.47 17.10
CA SER A 43 3.17 9.04 16.90
C SER A 43 2.95 7.81 17.77
N GLY A 44 1.84 7.76 18.49
CA GLY A 44 1.49 6.58 19.26
C GLY A 44 1.26 5.40 18.30
N HIS A 45 1.63 4.19 18.73
CA HIS A 45 1.45 2.98 17.93
C HIS A 45 0.52 2.01 18.64
N ASP A 46 -0.43 1.44 17.90
CA ASP A 46 -1.22 0.29 18.32
C ASP A 46 -0.68 -0.95 17.62
N LEU A 47 -0.27 -1.94 18.40
CA LEU A 47 0.23 -3.21 17.89
C LEU A 47 -0.82 -4.30 18.09
N ALA A 48 -1.27 -4.94 17.01
CA ALA A 48 -2.12 -6.10 17.12
C ALA A 48 -1.31 -7.27 17.70
N ALA A 49 -1.73 -7.78 18.86
CA ALA A 49 -1.06 -8.88 19.55
C ALA A 49 -1.23 -10.24 18.85
N GLU A 50 -2.25 -10.37 17.99
CA GLU A 50 -2.59 -11.58 17.25
C GLU A 50 -2.79 -11.29 15.78
N LYS A 51 -2.82 -12.35 14.94
CA LYS A 51 -3.15 -12.24 13.53
C LYS A 51 -4.64 -11.91 13.39
N LEU A 52 -4.93 -10.81 12.72
CA LEU A 52 -6.30 -10.38 12.52
C LEU A 52 -7.02 -11.25 11.47
N LEU A 53 -8.23 -11.67 11.79
CA LEU A 53 -9.14 -12.37 10.87
C LEU A 53 -10.12 -11.42 10.19
N HIS A 54 -10.34 -10.25 10.77
CA HIS A 54 -11.21 -9.20 10.23
C HIS A 54 -10.63 -7.82 10.50
N PRO A 55 -10.75 -6.84 9.57
CA PRO A 55 -10.21 -5.49 9.78
C PRO A 55 -10.79 -4.80 11.01
N ASP A 56 -12.06 -5.04 11.35
CA ASP A 56 -12.74 -4.41 12.49
C ASP A 56 -12.09 -4.76 13.86
N ALA A 57 -11.32 -5.86 13.92
CA ALA A 57 -10.55 -6.19 15.13
C ALA A 57 -9.45 -5.16 15.47
N MET A 58 -9.11 -4.25 14.55
CA MET A 58 -8.21 -3.13 14.83
C MET A 58 -8.85 -2.03 15.69
N GLY A 59 -10.17 -2.05 15.85
CA GLY A 59 -10.89 -1.04 16.65
C GLY A 59 -10.93 0.34 15.98
N VAL A 60 -11.15 1.39 16.76
CA VAL A 60 -11.33 2.75 16.26
C VAL A 60 -10.01 3.37 15.78
N LEU A 61 -10.05 4.08 14.66
CA LEU A 61 -8.94 4.92 14.20
C LEU A 61 -8.86 6.20 15.04
N VAL A 62 -7.65 6.58 15.40
CA VAL A 62 -7.38 7.79 16.19
C VAL A 62 -6.35 8.63 15.43
N PRO A 63 -6.63 9.91 15.12
CA PRO A 63 -5.65 10.78 14.45
C PRO A 63 -4.31 10.83 15.18
N GLY A 64 -3.22 10.72 14.44
CA GLY A 64 -1.85 10.69 14.97
C GLY A 64 -1.46 9.38 15.65
N ARG A 65 -2.28 8.33 15.55
CA ARG A 65 -1.99 7.02 16.13
C ARG A 65 -1.99 5.93 15.06
N ASP A 66 -0.84 5.37 14.78
CA ASP A 66 -0.66 4.33 13.77
C ASP A 66 -1.14 2.96 14.26
N LYS A 67 -1.68 2.16 13.36
CA LYS A 67 -2.07 0.78 13.64
C LYS A 67 -1.23 -0.19 12.84
N HIS A 68 -0.52 -1.05 13.56
CA HIS A 68 0.31 -2.10 13.00
C HIS A 68 -0.38 -3.45 13.17
N PHE A 69 -0.43 -4.25 12.11
CA PHE A 69 -1.12 -5.54 12.17
C PHE A 69 -0.47 -6.60 11.30
N TYR A 70 -0.75 -7.85 11.64
CA TYR A 70 -0.61 -9.01 10.76
C TYR A 70 -1.99 -9.60 10.48
N SER A 71 -2.20 -10.14 9.29
CA SER A 71 -3.36 -10.96 8.96
C SER A 71 -2.92 -12.26 8.32
N SER A 72 -3.77 -13.30 8.41
CA SER A 72 -3.55 -14.59 7.76
C SER A 72 -4.16 -14.65 6.34
N GLY A 73 -4.30 -13.49 5.67
CA GLY A 73 -4.97 -13.40 4.38
C GLY A 73 -6.49 -13.51 4.45
N ALA A 74 -7.06 -13.36 5.64
CA ALA A 74 -8.51 -13.41 5.85
C ALA A 74 -9.26 -12.22 5.23
N PHE A 75 -8.55 -11.13 4.97
CA PHE A 75 -9.04 -9.94 4.26
C PHE A 75 -7.95 -9.37 3.35
N ASN A 76 -8.38 -8.67 2.30
CA ASN A 76 -7.49 -8.00 1.35
C ASN A 76 -7.44 -6.48 1.58
N LEU A 77 -6.62 -5.77 0.80
CA LEU A 77 -6.47 -4.32 0.89
C LEU A 77 -7.81 -3.58 0.69
N ILE A 78 -8.71 -4.07 -0.15
CA ILE A 78 -10.01 -3.41 -0.41
C ILE A 78 -10.93 -3.50 0.80
N GLN A 79 -10.97 -4.63 1.48
CA GLN A 79 -11.74 -4.77 2.72
C GLN A 79 -11.18 -3.89 3.84
N LEU A 80 -9.87 -3.68 3.87
CA LEU A 80 -9.23 -2.73 4.77
C LEU A 80 -9.61 -1.27 4.44
N ILE A 81 -9.62 -0.90 3.17
CA ILE A 81 -10.10 0.42 2.72
C ILE A 81 -11.55 0.64 3.17
N PHE A 82 -12.42 -0.34 3.04
CA PHE A 82 -13.82 -0.22 3.47
C PHE A 82 -13.99 -0.12 4.99
N TYR A 83 -13.12 -0.79 5.75
CA TYR A 83 -13.05 -0.58 7.20
C TYR A 83 -12.71 0.87 7.54
N ILE A 84 -11.77 1.47 6.84
CA ILE A 84 -11.38 2.87 7.03
C ILE A 84 -12.53 3.81 6.65
N LEU A 85 -13.16 3.63 5.48
CA LEU A 85 -14.28 4.45 5.00
C LEU A 85 -15.46 4.48 6.00
N ARG A 86 -15.75 3.37 6.67
CA ARG A 86 -16.80 3.33 7.69
C ARG A 86 -16.54 4.26 8.89
N GLN A 87 -15.27 4.62 9.10
CA GLN A 87 -14.87 5.46 10.24
C GLN A 87 -14.58 6.91 9.84
N THR A 88 -14.12 7.13 8.63
CA THR A 88 -13.74 8.45 8.13
C THR A 88 -14.87 9.17 7.39
N GLY A 89 -15.91 8.42 6.99
CA GLY A 89 -16.93 8.90 6.06
C GLY A 89 -16.41 8.95 4.62
N PRO A 90 -17.17 9.63 3.72
CA PRO A 90 -16.80 9.72 2.31
C PRO A 90 -15.41 10.32 2.11
N ALA A 91 -14.62 9.70 1.21
CA ALA A 91 -13.23 10.08 0.99
C ALA A 91 -12.81 9.86 -0.47
N HIS A 92 -11.72 10.53 -0.87
CA HIS A 92 -10.98 10.24 -2.09
C HIS A 92 -10.03 9.07 -1.86
N LEU A 93 -9.78 8.28 -2.90
CA LEU A 93 -8.86 7.14 -2.87
C LEU A 93 -7.81 7.27 -3.98
N LEU A 94 -6.53 7.15 -3.62
CA LEU A 94 -5.46 6.83 -4.55
C LEU A 94 -4.86 5.49 -4.12
N LEU A 95 -4.91 4.50 -5.03
CA LEU A 95 -4.54 3.12 -4.75
C LEU A 95 -3.41 2.65 -5.64
N THR A 96 -2.32 2.16 -5.05
CA THR A 96 -1.29 1.41 -5.77
C THR A 96 -1.44 -0.08 -5.50
N THR A 97 -1.36 -0.90 -6.52
CA THR A 97 -1.40 -2.35 -6.36
C THR A 97 -0.72 -3.07 -7.53
N TYR A 98 -0.03 -4.16 -7.21
CA TYR A 98 0.54 -5.05 -8.23
C TYR A 98 -0.53 -5.88 -8.96
N SER A 99 -1.60 -6.24 -8.26
CA SER A 99 -2.72 -7.02 -8.82
C SER A 99 -4.05 -6.62 -8.20
N ILE A 100 -5.11 -6.70 -9.01
CA ILE A 100 -6.47 -6.38 -8.60
C ILE A 100 -7.43 -7.43 -9.18
N SER A 101 -8.46 -7.81 -8.42
CA SER A 101 -9.50 -8.74 -8.88
C SER A 101 -10.72 -8.01 -9.43
N MET A 102 -11.52 -8.67 -10.26
CA MET A 102 -12.78 -8.14 -10.76
C MET A 102 -13.74 -7.79 -9.61
N ASP A 103 -13.82 -8.63 -8.58
CA ASP A 103 -14.67 -8.39 -7.40
C ASP A 103 -14.23 -7.12 -6.65
N SER A 104 -12.92 -6.88 -6.55
CA SER A 104 -12.38 -5.67 -5.95
C SER A 104 -12.75 -4.42 -6.75
N ILE A 105 -12.63 -4.48 -8.07
CA ILE A 105 -13.02 -3.37 -8.97
C ILE A 105 -14.53 -3.08 -8.83
N ALA A 106 -15.36 -4.12 -8.91
CA ALA A 106 -16.81 -4.00 -8.76
C ALA A 106 -17.21 -3.46 -7.38
N ALA A 107 -16.50 -3.85 -6.31
CA ALA A 107 -16.75 -3.36 -4.97
C ALA A 107 -16.39 -1.86 -4.83
N ILE A 108 -15.26 -1.44 -5.41
CA ILE A 108 -14.88 -0.01 -5.47
C ILE A 108 -15.90 0.79 -6.28
N HIS A 109 -16.33 0.26 -7.43
CA HIS A 109 -17.32 0.93 -8.27
C HIS A 109 -18.62 1.21 -7.52
N ARG A 110 -19.15 0.20 -6.79
CA ARG A 110 -20.33 0.41 -5.94
C ARG A 110 -20.13 1.51 -4.89
N LYS A 111 -18.92 1.63 -4.33
CA LYS A 111 -18.61 2.69 -3.36
C LYS A 111 -18.56 4.08 -3.99
N VAL A 112 -18.17 4.17 -5.26
CA VAL A 112 -18.26 5.43 -6.04
C VAL A 112 -19.72 5.75 -6.35
N GLU A 113 -20.51 4.77 -6.80
CA GLU A 113 -21.95 4.97 -7.09
C GLU A 113 -22.76 5.40 -5.86
N THR A 114 -22.41 4.89 -4.67
CA THR A 114 -23.07 5.27 -3.40
C THR A 114 -22.50 6.55 -2.77
N GLY A 115 -21.47 7.17 -3.38
CA GLY A 115 -20.87 8.40 -2.88
C GLY A 115 -19.97 8.19 -1.65
N GLU A 116 -19.69 6.96 -1.25
CA GLU A 116 -18.74 6.67 -0.17
C GLU A 116 -17.28 6.88 -0.64
N LEU A 117 -16.99 6.66 -1.93
CA LEU A 117 -15.77 7.12 -2.58
C LEU A 117 -16.09 8.30 -3.48
N LEU A 118 -15.54 9.47 -3.14
CA LEU A 118 -15.74 10.72 -3.87
C LEU A 118 -15.00 10.75 -5.20
N SER A 119 -13.84 10.11 -5.25
CA SER A 119 -13.07 9.84 -6.46
C SER A 119 -12.11 8.67 -6.22
N VAL A 120 -11.66 8.05 -7.31
CA VAL A 120 -10.68 6.99 -7.25
C VAL A 120 -9.61 7.17 -8.32
N ARG A 121 -8.36 6.89 -7.98
CA ARG A 121 -7.22 6.83 -8.90
C ARG A 121 -6.42 5.57 -8.63
N PHE A 122 -5.97 4.91 -9.71
CA PHE A 122 -5.20 3.67 -9.64
C PHE A 122 -3.82 3.84 -10.26
N LEU A 123 -2.80 3.39 -9.55
CA LEU A 123 -1.48 3.12 -10.08
C LEU A 123 -1.26 1.61 -10.07
N ILE A 124 -1.10 1.00 -11.22
CA ILE A 124 -1.09 -0.47 -11.36
C ILE A 124 0.16 -0.93 -12.10
N ASP A 125 0.70 -2.09 -11.70
CA ASP A 125 1.84 -2.67 -12.41
C ASP A 125 1.49 -2.94 -13.88
N ASN A 126 2.37 -2.54 -14.79
CA ASN A 126 2.15 -2.63 -16.24
C ASN A 126 2.01 -4.07 -16.75
N ARG A 127 2.49 -5.08 -15.99
CA ARG A 127 2.31 -6.50 -16.32
C ARG A 127 0.88 -6.99 -16.12
N VAL A 128 0.02 -6.24 -15.41
CA VAL A 128 -1.38 -6.64 -15.20
C VAL A 128 -2.10 -6.90 -16.52
N ARG A 129 -1.76 -6.16 -17.59
CA ARG A 129 -2.32 -6.33 -18.95
C ARG A 129 -2.09 -7.74 -19.50
N SER A 130 -0.98 -8.38 -19.17
CA SER A 130 -0.64 -9.72 -19.66
C SER A 130 -0.97 -10.82 -18.66
N ILE A 131 -0.80 -10.60 -17.35
CA ILE A 131 -1.01 -11.64 -16.35
C ILE A 131 -2.45 -11.75 -15.85
N SER A 132 -3.24 -10.68 -15.98
CA SER A 132 -4.64 -10.61 -15.55
C SER A 132 -5.48 -9.78 -16.51
N PRO A 133 -5.58 -10.17 -17.81
CA PRO A 133 -6.22 -9.35 -18.84
C PRO A 133 -7.68 -9.05 -18.54
N LYS A 134 -8.49 -10.02 -18.09
CA LYS A 134 -9.91 -9.81 -17.79
C LYS A 134 -10.16 -8.77 -16.68
N PRO A 135 -9.50 -8.83 -15.49
CA PRO A 135 -9.56 -7.76 -14.52
C PRO A 135 -9.09 -6.41 -15.06
N PHE A 136 -8.04 -6.39 -15.88
CA PHE A 136 -7.56 -5.15 -16.48
C PHE A 136 -8.58 -4.53 -17.44
N ASP A 137 -9.14 -5.31 -18.37
CA ASP A 137 -10.18 -4.84 -19.29
C ASP A 137 -11.41 -4.30 -18.54
N TYR A 138 -11.78 -4.98 -17.44
CA TYR A 138 -12.89 -4.53 -16.61
C TYR A 138 -12.55 -3.21 -15.88
N LEU A 139 -11.32 -3.06 -15.39
CA LEU A 139 -10.88 -1.80 -14.77
C LEU A 139 -10.95 -0.63 -15.78
N VAL A 140 -10.38 -0.81 -16.96
CA VAL A 140 -10.34 0.21 -18.02
C VAL A 140 -11.75 0.63 -18.44
N THR A 141 -12.66 -0.32 -18.53
CA THR A 141 -14.05 -0.05 -18.91
C THR A 141 -14.83 0.65 -17.80
N THR A 142 -14.58 0.27 -16.54
CA THR A 142 -15.31 0.79 -15.38
C THR A 142 -14.80 2.17 -14.93
N PHE A 143 -13.48 2.39 -15.06
CA PHE A 143 -12.80 3.59 -14.59
C PHE A 143 -11.90 4.19 -15.69
N PRO A 144 -12.49 4.65 -16.82
CA PRO A 144 -11.71 5.27 -17.87
C PRO A 144 -10.98 6.51 -17.29
N ASP A 145 -9.73 6.70 -17.71
CA ASP A 145 -8.86 7.81 -17.30
C ASP A 145 -8.47 7.88 -15.81
N CYS A 146 -9.04 7.00 -14.98
CA CYS A 146 -8.75 6.94 -13.54
C CYS A 146 -7.56 6.03 -13.18
N TYR A 147 -6.81 5.53 -14.14
CA TYR A 147 -5.68 4.63 -13.90
C TYR A 147 -4.43 5.04 -14.66
N ARG A 148 -3.26 4.63 -14.15
CA ARG A 148 -1.98 4.67 -14.87
C ARG A 148 -1.24 3.36 -14.66
N CYS A 149 -0.50 2.92 -15.67
CA CYS A 149 0.31 1.71 -15.63
C CYS A 149 1.79 2.07 -15.59
N LEU A 150 2.51 1.52 -14.62
CA LEU A 150 3.95 1.75 -14.44
C LEU A 150 4.63 0.49 -13.88
N ALA A 151 5.95 0.49 -13.80
CA ALA A 151 6.68 -0.59 -13.13
C ALA A 151 6.53 -0.45 -11.62
N LEU A 152 5.58 -1.17 -11.03
CA LEU A 152 5.14 -0.96 -9.65
C LEU A 152 5.02 -2.28 -8.89
N HIS A 153 5.55 -2.31 -7.65
CA HIS A 153 5.29 -3.40 -6.70
C HIS A 153 4.77 -2.90 -5.34
N ALA A 154 4.68 -1.60 -5.13
CA ALA A 154 4.13 -1.02 -3.92
C ALA A 154 2.63 -1.33 -3.75
N LYS A 155 2.18 -1.49 -2.52
CA LYS A 155 0.78 -1.62 -2.12
C LYS A 155 0.51 -0.53 -1.10
N VAL A 156 0.03 0.59 -1.59
CA VAL A 156 -0.26 1.78 -0.81
C VAL A 156 -1.68 2.24 -1.15
N ALA A 157 -2.45 2.57 -0.13
CA ALA A 157 -3.73 3.23 -0.32
C ALA A 157 -3.76 4.54 0.47
N LEU A 158 -4.07 5.63 -0.22
CA LEU A 158 -4.26 6.94 0.35
C LEU A 158 -5.75 7.25 0.38
N LEU A 159 -6.30 7.43 1.59
CA LEU A 159 -7.68 7.86 1.79
C LEU A 159 -7.68 9.25 2.42
N TYR A 160 -8.40 10.20 1.83
CA TYR A 160 -8.41 11.56 2.33
C TYR A 160 -9.72 12.29 2.07
N ASN A 161 -10.08 13.11 3.03
CA ASN A 161 -11.14 14.11 2.97
C ASN A 161 -10.71 15.37 3.76
N GLU A 162 -11.64 16.20 4.19
CA GLU A 162 -11.33 17.41 4.97
C GLU A 162 -10.70 17.06 6.32
N ASP A 163 -11.22 16.04 7.01
CA ASP A 163 -10.83 15.68 8.38
C ASP A 163 -9.69 14.67 8.44
N TRP A 164 -9.58 13.76 7.46
CA TRP A 164 -8.68 12.61 7.51
C TRP A 164 -7.65 12.61 6.39
N LYS A 165 -6.42 12.26 6.75
CA LYS A 165 -5.29 11.98 5.88
C LYS A 165 -4.69 10.65 6.29
N ILE A 166 -5.01 9.59 5.56
CA ILE A 166 -4.65 8.21 5.93
C ILE A 166 -3.82 7.58 4.84
N THR A 167 -2.70 6.97 5.25
CA THR A 167 -1.86 6.12 4.41
C THR A 167 -1.91 4.69 4.92
N VAL A 168 -2.26 3.75 4.06
CA VAL A 168 -2.11 2.32 4.30
C VAL A 168 -0.93 1.81 3.50
N VAL A 169 0.03 1.19 4.17
CA VAL A 169 1.17 0.53 3.54
C VAL A 169 1.20 -0.93 3.96
N GLY A 170 1.40 -1.84 3.03
CA GLY A 170 1.45 -3.25 3.39
C GLY A 170 1.88 -4.18 2.28
N SER A 171 1.82 -5.47 2.57
CA SER A 171 2.09 -6.52 1.59
C SER A 171 0.83 -6.96 0.83
N GLN A 172 -0.38 -6.58 1.30
CA GLN A 172 -1.66 -6.99 0.74
C GLN A 172 -1.92 -6.33 -0.62
N ASN A 173 -2.26 -7.14 -1.62
CA ASN A 173 -2.79 -6.65 -2.90
C ASN A 173 -4.32 -6.44 -2.82
N ALA A 174 -4.87 -5.83 -3.86
CA ALA A 174 -6.31 -5.74 -4.10
C ALA A 174 -6.90 -7.07 -4.65
N THR A 175 -6.33 -8.20 -4.22
CA THR A 175 -6.77 -9.57 -4.52
C THR A 175 -6.76 -10.39 -3.23
N HIS A 176 -7.58 -11.44 -3.19
CA HIS A 176 -7.51 -12.39 -2.07
C HIS A 176 -6.20 -13.19 -2.13
N ASN A 177 -5.50 -13.29 -1.00
CA ASN A 177 -4.28 -14.06 -0.85
C ASN A 177 -4.25 -14.71 0.55
N PRO A 178 -4.27 -16.05 0.67
CA PRO A 178 -4.34 -16.74 1.97
C PRO A 178 -2.99 -16.77 2.72
N LYS A 179 -2.02 -15.94 2.33
CA LYS A 179 -0.71 -15.88 2.98
C LYS A 179 -0.71 -14.94 4.18
N LEU A 180 0.36 -15.05 4.98
CA LEU A 180 0.62 -14.07 6.02
C LEU A 180 0.92 -12.71 5.40
N GLU A 181 0.17 -11.70 5.81
CA GLU A 181 0.30 -10.33 5.34
C GLU A 181 0.64 -9.39 6.50
N ARG A 182 1.41 -8.36 6.22
CA ARG A 182 1.78 -7.31 7.17
C ARG A 182 1.27 -5.97 6.67
N GLY A 183 0.65 -5.17 7.56
CA GLY A 183 0.16 -3.85 7.19
C GLY A 183 0.32 -2.82 8.31
N ILE A 184 0.32 -1.56 7.91
CA ILE A 184 0.32 -0.38 8.78
C ILE A 184 -0.74 0.59 8.24
N ILE A 185 -1.54 1.15 9.13
CA ILE A 185 -2.40 2.30 8.84
C ILE A 185 -1.78 3.49 9.56
N HIS A 186 -1.26 4.44 8.80
CA HIS A 186 -0.79 5.72 9.30
C HIS A 186 -1.93 6.73 9.27
N THR A 187 -2.11 7.46 10.37
CA THR A 187 -3.10 8.54 10.48
C THR A 187 -2.42 9.91 10.65
N GLY A 188 -1.10 9.96 10.47
CA GLY A 188 -0.30 11.17 10.50
C GLY A 188 -0.28 11.86 9.13
N ARG A 189 -0.38 13.19 9.15
CA ARG A 189 -0.43 14.00 7.94
C ARG A 189 0.89 14.02 7.17
N ASP A 190 2.01 13.99 7.86
CA ASP A 190 3.36 14.02 7.29
C ASP A 190 3.65 12.80 6.40
N ILE A 191 3.27 11.59 6.85
CA ILE A 191 3.38 10.36 6.05
C ILE A 191 2.46 10.44 4.83
N PHE A 192 1.21 10.90 5.03
CA PHE A 192 0.27 11.08 3.93
C PHE A 192 0.80 12.06 2.87
N ASP A 193 1.26 13.23 3.29
CA ASP A 193 1.74 14.28 2.37
C ASP A 193 2.97 13.81 1.57
N PHE A 194 3.86 13.02 2.21
CA PHE A 194 4.99 12.38 1.54
C PHE A 194 4.54 11.42 0.43
N ASP A 195 3.69 10.45 0.77
CA ASP A 195 3.22 9.44 -0.17
C ASP A 195 2.32 10.04 -1.25
N PHE A 196 1.45 11.00 -0.87
CA PHE A 196 0.56 11.67 -1.81
C PHE A 196 1.34 12.43 -2.88
N LYS A 197 2.37 13.18 -2.48
CA LYS A 197 3.21 13.90 -3.44
C LYS A 197 3.83 12.92 -4.45
N MET A 198 4.46 11.86 -3.98
CA MET A 198 5.15 10.89 -4.83
C MET A 198 4.18 10.18 -5.78
N LEU A 199 3.06 9.68 -5.26
CA LEU A 199 2.12 8.89 -6.06
C LEU A 199 1.26 9.78 -6.98
N ASN A 200 0.96 11.01 -6.58
CA ASN A 200 0.26 11.95 -7.45
C ASN A 200 1.14 12.40 -8.63
N ASP A 201 2.42 12.67 -8.39
CA ASP A 201 3.39 13.02 -9.45
C ASP A 201 3.49 11.86 -10.47
N GLU A 202 3.52 10.60 -10.02
CA GLU A 202 3.51 9.42 -10.89
C GLU A 202 2.18 9.30 -11.67
N PHE A 203 1.05 9.61 -11.04
CA PHE A 203 -0.24 9.56 -11.73
C PHE A 203 -0.35 10.66 -12.80
N ASP A 204 0.09 11.87 -12.52
CA ASP A 204 -0.02 13.02 -13.43
C ASP A 204 0.98 12.91 -14.60
N SER A 205 2.15 12.30 -14.39
CA SER A 205 3.17 12.08 -15.44
C SER A 205 2.99 10.76 -16.19
N GLY A 206 2.20 9.83 -15.67
CA GLY A 206 2.02 8.49 -16.22
C GLY A 206 1.13 8.45 -17.47
N THR A 207 1.23 7.33 -18.21
CA THR A 207 0.37 7.03 -19.37
C THR A 207 -0.68 5.98 -19.01
N THR A 208 -1.81 6.02 -19.68
CA THR A 208 -2.87 4.98 -19.62
C THR A 208 -2.52 3.74 -20.44
#